data_41bfe248b8552a27a45f47389a8ee217
#
_entry.id   41bfe248b8552a27a45f47389a8ee217
#
_cell.length_a   1.000
_cell.length_b   1.000
_cell.length_c   1.000
_cell.angle_alpha   90.00
_cell.angle_beta   90.00
_cell.angle_gamma   90.00
#
_symmetry.space_group_name_H-M   'P 1'
#
loop_
_entity.id
_entity.type
_entity.pdbx_description
1 polymer ?
#
loop_
_entity_poly.entity_id
_entity_poly.type
_entity_poly.pdbx_seq_one_letter_code
_entity_poly.pdbx_strand_id
1 'polypeptide(L)'
;MSALLSRGRSVLGRFPRPERIVSGAAELKRGFADEPSSEFVRCDLSNSVETKLRGMGVLHDPCLNKGTGHSMNERERMGLRGLLPPKISSLEEQIERNMERFRDPNKSNIKMTVGSKDPSTTGISDDDLRKWSVLTDLQDRNETLFYRLLIDNFPEMAPIVYTPTVGYVCRYYHKLYRRPRGMFLSALDRGHLRAMLHNWEEDVHAIVVTDGSRILGLGDLGANGLGISIGKLDLYVAAAGFSPRAVLPIVLDVGTNNEKLLASKSYMGVRQKRIVGDEYYSLVDEFVNAASTRWPKAVRQISFTVDQDDCGAENWPSLTHSLTPRALIHVIVGDPI
;
A
#
# COMPACT_ATOMS: atom_id res chain seq x y z
N MET A 1 20.07 -5.81 4.00
CA MET A 1 19.26 -6.21 5.17
C MET A 1 20.02 -6.12 6.49
N SER A 2 21.27 -6.60 6.63
CA SER A 2 21.99 -6.54 7.92
C SER A 2 22.45 -5.14 8.36
N ALA A 3 22.70 -4.21 7.44
CA ALA A 3 23.12 -2.84 7.76
C ALA A 3 21.98 -1.94 8.27
N LEU A 4 20.73 -2.27 7.99
CA LEU A 4 19.55 -1.56 8.49
C LEU A 4 19.24 -1.87 9.96
N LEU A 5 19.63 -3.05 10.43
CA LEU A 5 19.40 -3.47 11.82
C LEU A 5 20.37 -2.85 12.84
N SER A 6 21.56 -2.39 12.42
CA SER A 6 22.57 -1.86 13.34
C SER A 6 22.40 -0.37 13.68
N ARG A 7 21.74 0.41 12.82
CA ARG A 7 21.48 1.86 13.08
C ARG A 7 20.06 2.16 13.54
N GLY A 8 19.13 1.20 13.44
CA GLY A 8 17.72 1.35 13.79
C GLY A 8 17.39 1.29 15.29
N ARG A 9 18.34 0.94 16.15
CA ARG A 9 18.07 0.77 17.61
C ARG A 9 17.66 2.05 18.33
N SER A 10 18.04 3.22 17.86
CA SER A 10 17.69 4.49 18.52
C SER A 10 16.31 5.03 18.13
N VAL A 11 15.74 4.58 17.01
CA VAL A 11 14.42 5.04 16.52
C VAL A 11 13.30 4.07 16.93
N LEU A 12 13.65 2.79 17.17
CA LEU A 12 12.70 1.74 17.58
C LEU A 12 12.21 1.85 19.03
N GLY A 13 12.78 2.73 19.84
CA GLY A 13 12.37 2.92 21.24
C GLY A 13 10.98 3.51 21.46
N ARG A 14 10.23 3.84 20.40
CA ARG A 14 8.86 4.39 20.49
C ARG A 14 7.78 3.55 19.77
N PHE A 15 8.16 2.43 19.17
CA PHE A 15 7.16 1.48 18.67
C PHE A 15 6.71 0.56 19.81
N PRO A 16 5.43 0.16 19.85
CA PRO A 16 4.97 -0.81 20.84
C PRO A 16 5.77 -2.11 20.72
N ARG A 17 6.12 -2.70 21.86
CA ARG A 17 6.90 -3.95 21.93
C ARG A 17 6.19 -5.07 21.12
N PRO A 18 6.94 -6.07 20.61
CA PRO A 18 6.35 -7.19 19.85
C PRO A 18 5.19 -7.89 20.55
N GLU A 19 5.20 -7.94 21.85
CA GLU A 19 4.12 -8.51 22.69
C GLU A 19 2.77 -7.80 22.52
N ARG A 20 2.77 -6.47 22.27
CA ARG A 20 1.54 -5.72 21.98
C ARG A 20 1.00 -5.94 20.58
N ILE A 21 1.86 -6.26 19.61
CA ILE A 21 1.44 -6.61 18.25
C ILE A 21 0.72 -7.96 18.25
N VAL A 22 1.23 -8.93 19.05
CA VAL A 22 0.58 -10.24 19.22
C VAL A 22 -0.76 -10.11 19.94
N SER A 23 -0.88 -9.21 20.92
CA SER A 23 -2.14 -8.95 21.61
C SER A 23 -3.17 -8.32 20.67
N GLY A 24 -2.78 -7.36 19.82
CA GLY A 24 -3.66 -6.77 18.82
C GLY A 24 -4.18 -7.78 17.79
N ALA A 25 -3.35 -8.75 17.39
CA ALA A 25 -3.77 -9.83 16.50
C ALA A 25 -4.71 -10.84 17.19
N ALA A 26 -4.51 -11.09 18.49
CA ALA A 26 -5.40 -11.91 19.30
C ALA A 26 -6.75 -11.21 19.57
N GLU A 27 -6.73 -9.90 19.73
CA GLU A 27 -7.92 -9.07 19.90
C GLU A 27 -8.73 -8.97 18.61
N LEU A 28 -8.08 -8.91 17.44
CA LEU A 28 -8.76 -9.04 16.14
C LEU A 28 -9.50 -10.39 16.01
N LYS A 29 -8.95 -11.49 16.56
CA LYS A 29 -9.65 -12.79 16.60
C LYS A 29 -10.95 -12.74 17.38
N ARG A 30 -10.95 -12.08 18.52
CA ARG A 30 -12.12 -12.03 19.40
C ARG A 30 -13.25 -11.16 18.86
N GLY A 31 -12.92 -10.09 18.14
CA GLY A 31 -13.90 -9.14 17.62
C GLY A 31 -14.80 -9.65 16.48
N PHE A 32 -14.47 -10.81 15.88
CA PHE A 32 -15.27 -11.40 14.77
C PHE A 32 -16.16 -12.57 15.19
N ALA A 33 -15.81 -13.27 16.25
CA ALA A 33 -16.53 -14.48 16.69
C ALA A 33 -17.63 -14.17 17.71
N ASP A 34 -17.39 -13.22 18.60
CA ASP A 34 -18.32 -12.80 19.65
C ASP A 34 -18.69 -11.32 19.47
N GLU A 35 -19.74 -10.86 20.14
CA GLU A 35 -19.99 -9.42 20.29
C GLU A 35 -18.68 -8.74 20.71
N PRO A 36 -18.33 -7.57 20.14
CA PRO A 36 -17.04 -6.97 20.40
C PRO A 36 -16.83 -6.90 21.89
N SER A 37 -15.84 -7.66 22.37
CA SER A 37 -15.49 -7.61 23.79
C SER A 37 -15.18 -6.15 24.13
N SER A 38 -15.55 -5.72 25.32
CA SER A 38 -15.32 -4.36 25.79
C SER A 38 -13.85 -3.92 25.69
N GLU A 39 -12.92 -4.87 25.57
CA GLU A 39 -11.49 -4.65 25.37
C GLU A 39 -11.12 -4.29 23.93
N PHE A 40 -11.72 -4.93 22.91
CA PHE A 40 -11.48 -4.56 21.51
C PHE A 40 -11.97 -3.13 21.24
N VAL A 41 -13.11 -2.77 21.79
CA VAL A 41 -13.66 -1.42 21.72
C VAL A 41 -12.78 -0.41 22.47
N ARG A 42 -12.13 -0.82 23.58
CA ARG A 42 -11.25 0.07 24.38
C ARG A 42 -9.89 0.32 23.74
N CYS A 43 -9.33 -0.63 23.01
CA CYS A 43 -8.02 -0.44 22.36
C CYS A 43 -8.05 0.60 21.26
N ASP A 44 -9.22 0.86 20.67
CA ASP A 44 -9.34 1.72 19.50
C ASP A 44 -10.49 2.72 19.56
N LEU A 45 -10.93 3.10 20.77
CA LEU A 45 -11.92 4.16 20.93
C LEU A 45 -11.46 5.50 20.36
N SER A 46 -10.14 5.72 20.27
CA SER A 46 -9.55 6.88 19.60
C SER A 46 -9.60 6.79 18.07
N ASN A 47 -9.81 5.58 17.52
CA ASN A 47 -9.85 5.28 16.09
C ASN A 47 -11.17 4.64 15.66
N SER A 48 -12.21 4.69 16.49
CA SER A 48 -13.53 4.24 16.10
C SER A 48 -14.04 5.06 14.92
N VAL A 49 -14.37 4.38 13.83
CA VAL A 49 -14.89 5.02 12.64
C VAL A 49 -16.38 5.20 12.81
N GLU A 50 -16.81 6.43 13.04
CA GLU A 50 -18.20 6.78 12.90
C GLU A 50 -18.55 6.78 11.41
N THR A 51 -19.55 5.99 11.02
CA THR A 51 -20.03 5.96 9.66
C THR A 51 -21.52 6.21 9.60
N LYS A 52 -21.92 7.00 8.62
CA LYS A 52 -23.32 7.19 8.24
C LYS A 52 -23.75 6.22 7.14
N LEU A 53 -22.80 5.39 6.61
CA LEU A 53 -23.08 4.43 5.56
C LEU A 53 -24.02 3.35 6.06
N ARG A 54 -24.94 2.93 5.18
CA ARG A 54 -25.90 1.84 5.42
C ARG A 54 -26.08 1.01 4.15
N GLY A 55 -26.58 -0.22 4.32
CA GLY A 55 -26.90 -1.11 3.21
C GLY A 55 -25.70 -1.38 2.30
N MET A 56 -25.88 -1.22 1.02
CA MET A 56 -24.82 -1.42 0.02
C MET A 56 -23.61 -0.53 0.23
N GLY A 57 -23.77 0.68 0.80
CA GLY A 57 -22.64 1.57 1.09
C GLY A 57 -21.64 0.94 2.05
N VAL A 58 -22.11 0.21 3.08
CA VAL A 58 -21.23 -0.54 4.01
C VAL A 58 -20.54 -1.69 3.29
N LEU A 59 -21.25 -2.41 2.42
CA LEU A 59 -20.70 -3.58 1.71
C LEU A 59 -19.71 -3.21 0.61
N HIS A 60 -19.77 -1.97 0.11
CA HIS A 60 -18.82 -1.44 -0.87
C HIS A 60 -17.59 -0.78 -0.23
N ASP A 61 -17.61 -0.50 1.06
CA ASP A 61 -16.46 0.02 1.79
C ASP A 61 -15.60 -1.16 2.31
N PRO A 62 -14.36 -1.34 1.81
CA PRO A 62 -13.52 -2.47 2.21
C PRO A 62 -13.15 -2.49 3.69
N CYS A 63 -13.11 -1.32 4.33
CA CYS A 63 -12.74 -1.19 5.74
C CYS A 63 -13.90 -1.54 6.67
N LEU A 64 -15.16 -1.36 6.21
CA LEU A 64 -16.37 -1.64 6.97
C LEU A 64 -16.96 -3.01 6.66
N ASN A 65 -16.67 -3.53 5.46
CA ASN A 65 -17.28 -4.76 4.96
C ASN A 65 -16.65 -5.98 5.64
N LYS A 66 -17.45 -6.67 6.44
CA LYS A 66 -17.12 -7.99 7.04
C LYS A 66 -17.66 -9.18 6.22
N GLY A 67 -18.28 -8.91 5.06
CA GLY A 67 -18.95 -9.92 4.25
C GLY A 67 -20.01 -10.68 5.03
N THR A 68 -19.97 -12.02 4.99
CA THR A 68 -20.90 -12.88 5.75
C THR A 68 -20.64 -12.89 7.26
N GLY A 69 -19.58 -12.23 7.74
CA GLY A 69 -19.24 -12.13 9.16
C GLY A 69 -20.02 -11.08 9.96
N HIS A 70 -20.83 -10.24 9.30
CA HIS A 70 -21.72 -9.33 10.02
C HIS A 70 -22.71 -10.08 10.90
N SER A 71 -22.72 -9.80 12.21
CA SER A 71 -23.68 -10.35 13.17
C SER A 71 -25.10 -9.90 12.86
N MET A 72 -26.12 -10.57 13.43
CA MET A 72 -27.51 -10.15 13.21
C MET A 72 -27.78 -8.73 13.69
N ASN A 73 -27.21 -8.33 14.83
CA ASN A 73 -27.34 -6.97 15.36
C ASN A 73 -26.73 -5.93 14.41
N GLU A 74 -25.57 -6.22 13.82
CA GLU A 74 -24.94 -5.35 12.82
C GLU A 74 -25.78 -5.29 11.55
N ARG A 75 -26.32 -6.45 11.09
CA ARG A 75 -27.17 -6.49 9.89
C ARG A 75 -28.45 -5.67 10.05
N GLU A 76 -29.04 -5.67 11.23
CA GLU A 76 -30.21 -4.83 11.52
C GLU A 76 -29.83 -3.35 11.60
N ARG A 77 -28.84 -3.02 12.43
CA ARG A 77 -28.43 -1.64 12.66
C ARG A 77 -27.94 -0.94 11.39
N MET A 78 -27.19 -1.65 10.52
CA MET A 78 -26.64 -1.09 9.29
C MET A 78 -27.51 -1.33 8.06
N GLY A 79 -28.68 -1.97 8.19
CA GLY A 79 -29.59 -2.21 7.05
C GLY A 79 -29.05 -3.25 6.07
N LEU A 80 -28.36 -4.30 6.55
CA LEU A 80 -27.77 -5.36 5.72
C LEU A 80 -28.66 -6.60 5.57
N ARG A 81 -29.79 -6.66 6.28
CA ARG A 81 -30.73 -7.79 6.16
C ARG A 81 -31.29 -7.88 4.75
N GLY A 82 -31.29 -9.08 4.19
CA GLY A 82 -31.71 -9.32 2.80
C GLY A 82 -30.62 -9.04 1.75
N LEU A 83 -29.54 -8.32 2.12
CA LEU A 83 -28.38 -8.09 1.24
C LEU A 83 -27.30 -9.16 1.38
N LEU A 84 -27.24 -9.82 2.54
CA LEU A 84 -26.29 -10.88 2.84
C LEU A 84 -27.01 -12.22 2.95
N PRO A 85 -26.34 -13.35 2.60
CA PRO A 85 -26.86 -14.69 2.84
C PRO A 85 -27.23 -14.89 4.32
N PRO A 86 -28.25 -15.73 4.64
CA PRO A 86 -28.70 -15.92 6.02
C PRO A 86 -27.61 -16.44 6.96
N LYS A 87 -26.71 -17.30 6.46
CA LYS A 87 -25.61 -17.82 7.26
C LYS A 87 -24.67 -16.69 7.69
N ILE A 88 -24.35 -16.65 8.98
CA ILE A 88 -23.26 -15.85 9.53
C ILE A 88 -22.03 -16.76 9.55
N SER A 89 -20.97 -16.36 8.84
CA SER A 89 -19.71 -17.11 8.82
C SER A 89 -18.76 -16.56 9.85
N SER A 90 -18.09 -17.44 10.59
CA SER A 90 -16.99 -17.01 11.46
C SER A 90 -15.83 -16.45 10.65
N LEU A 91 -14.88 -15.78 11.31
CA LEU A 91 -13.69 -15.30 10.67
C LEU A 91 -12.86 -16.48 10.12
N GLU A 92 -12.75 -17.55 10.90
CA GLU A 92 -12.01 -18.76 10.56
C GLU A 92 -12.58 -19.43 9.29
N GLU A 93 -13.91 -19.57 9.19
CA GLU A 93 -14.57 -20.09 7.98
C GLU A 93 -14.28 -19.21 6.75
N GLN A 94 -14.23 -17.91 6.94
CA GLN A 94 -13.89 -16.99 5.84
C GLN A 94 -12.42 -17.09 5.45
N ILE A 95 -11.51 -17.23 6.43
CA ILE A 95 -10.07 -17.46 6.21
C ILE A 95 -9.89 -18.74 5.41
N GLU A 96 -10.44 -19.88 5.89
CA GLU A 96 -10.30 -21.19 5.23
C GLU A 96 -10.74 -21.13 3.77
N ARG A 97 -11.92 -20.58 3.50
CA ARG A 97 -12.45 -20.42 2.14
C ARG A 97 -11.55 -19.57 1.23
N ASN A 98 -10.94 -18.51 1.77
CA ASN A 98 -10.05 -17.66 0.97
C ASN A 98 -8.67 -18.29 0.80
N MET A 99 -8.18 -19.06 1.80
CA MET A 99 -6.95 -19.85 1.68
C MET A 99 -7.08 -20.96 0.63
N GLU A 100 -8.23 -21.63 0.54
CA GLU A 100 -8.49 -22.58 -0.53
C GLU A 100 -8.37 -21.94 -1.92
N ARG A 101 -8.95 -20.75 -2.11
CA ARG A 101 -8.84 -20.00 -3.38
C ARG A 101 -7.42 -19.54 -3.67
N PHE A 102 -6.68 -19.20 -2.65
CA PHE A 102 -5.29 -18.77 -2.76
C PHE A 102 -4.39 -19.94 -3.18
N ARG A 103 -4.56 -21.12 -2.57
CA ARG A 103 -3.69 -22.30 -2.78
C ARG A 103 -4.09 -23.11 -4.02
N ASP A 104 -5.39 -23.21 -4.33
CA ASP A 104 -5.86 -24.04 -5.44
C ASP A 104 -6.24 -23.19 -6.66
N PRO A 105 -5.47 -23.31 -7.78
CA PRO A 105 -5.77 -22.60 -9.01
C PRO A 105 -7.17 -22.90 -9.58
N ASN A 106 -7.68 -24.11 -9.36
CA ASN A 106 -8.99 -24.53 -9.89
C ASN A 106 -10.16 -23.91 -9.12
N LYS A 107 -9.94 -23.49 -7.87
CA LYS A 107 -10.94 -22.82 -7.03
C LYS A 107 -10.93 -21.30 -7.20
N SER A 108 -9.95 -20.74 -7.92
CA SER A 108 -9.93 -19.32 -8.25
C SER A 108 -10.54 -19.10 -9.63
N ASN A 109 -11.57 -18.25 -9.72
CA ASN A 109 -12.14 -17.85 -11.02
C ASN A 109 -11.29 -16.82 -11.76
N ILE A 110 -10.08 -16.52 -11.27
CA ILE A 110 -9.19 -15.50 -11.80
C ILE A 110 -8.22 -16.16 -12.76
N LYS A 111 -8.44 -15.95 -14.05
CA LYS A 111 -7.47 -16.29 -15.10
C LYS A 111 -6.67 -15.04 -15.42
N MET A 112 -5.41 -15.02 -15.05
CA MET A 112 -4.49 -13.94 -15.44
C MET A 112 -3.77 -14.35 -16.72
N THR A 113 -4.05 -13.64 -17.79
CA THR A 113 -3.30 -13.73 -19.04
C THR A 113 -2.53 -12.41 -19.24
N VAL A 114 -1.53 -12.19 -18.41
CA VAL A 114 -0.61 -11.06 -18.60
C VAL A 114 0.59 -11.62 -19.32
N GLY A 115 0.68 -11.34 -20.62
CA GLY A 115 1.84 -11.48 -21.52
C GLY A 115 2.92 -12.50 -21.11
N SER A 116 2.59 -13.77 -21.10
CA SER A 116 3.39 -14.87 -20.57
C SER A 116 4.67 -15.22 -21.37
N LYS A 117 5.19 -14.32 -22.20
CA LYS A 117 6.34 -14.58 -23.07
C LYS A 117 7.46 -13.54 -22.99
N ASP A 118 7.56 -12.79 -21.91
CA ASP A 118 8.70 -11.91 -21.70
C ASP A 118 9.85 -12.70 -21.03
N PRO A 119 10.98 -12.95 -21.72
CA PRO A 119 12.12 -13.71 -21.18
C PRO A 119 12.74 -13.08 -19.92
N SER A 120 12.43 -11.82 -19.63
CA SER A 120 12.91 -11.10 -18.43
C SER A 120 12.11 -11.43 -17.16
N THR A 121 11.12 -12.30 -17.25
CA THR A 121 10.29 -12.76 -16.12
C THR A 121 10.83 -14.04 -15.47
N THR A 122 12.11 -14.29 -15.54
CA THR A 122 12.74 -15.43 -14.89
C THR A 122 12.51 -15.40 -13.39
N GLY A 123 11.62 -16.26 -12.89
CA GLY A 123 11.41 -16.48 -11.45
C GLY A 123 10.03 -16.18 -10.88
N ILE A 124 9.07 -15.66 -11.67
CA ILE A 124 7.70 -15.44 -11.21
C ILE A 124 6.76 -16.31 -12.05
N SER A 125 5.96 -17.13 -11.37
CA SER A 125 5.00 -18.01 -12.02
C SER A 125 3.67 -17.29 -12.30
N ASP A 126 2.92 -17.79 -13.28
CA ASP A 126 1.52 -17.35 -13.50
C ASP A 126 0.67 -17.60 -12.25
N ASP A 127 1.05 -18.59 -11.41
CA ASP A 127 0.39 -18.86 -10.15
C ASP A 127 0.63 -17.76 -9.10
N ASP A 128 1.84 -17.18 -9.04
CA ASP A 128 2.12 -16.06 -8.14
C ASP A 128 1.30 -14.82 -8.50
N LEU A 129 1.13 -14.55 -9.80
CA LEU A 129 0.27 -13.47 -10.25
C LEU A 129 -1.20 -13.72 -9.95
N ARG A 130 -1.65 -14.96 -10.12
CA ARG A 130 -2.98 -15.38 -9.73
C ARG A 130 -3.20 -15.19 -8.24
N LYS A 131 -2.25 -15.65 -7.40
CA LYS A 131 -2.26 -15.48 -5.95
C LYS A 131 -2.31 -14.00 -5.57
N TRP A 132 -1.47 -13.18 -6.19
CA TRP A 132 -1.51 -11.72 -6.01
C TRP A 132 -2.89 -11.15 -6.35
N SER A 133 -3.46 -11.57 -7.47
CA SER A 133 -4.79 -11.09 -7.89
C SER A 133 -5.91 -11.51 -6.92
N VAL A 134 -5.84 -12.73 -6.35
CA VAL A 134 -6.77 -13.20 -5.32
C VAL A 134 -6.67 -12.34 -4.06
N LEU A 135 -5.45 -12.03 -3.62
CA LEU A 135 -5.22 -11.19 -2.43
C LEU A 135 -5.69 -9.75 -2.67
N THR A 136 -5.37 -9.19 -3.84
CA THR A 136 -5.80 -7.84 -4.21
C THR A 136 -7.32 -7.73 -4.29
N ASP A 137 -7.99 -8.73 -4.89
CA ASP A 137 -9.45 -8.78 -4.96
C ASP A 137 -10.08 -8.87 -3.55
N LEU A 138 -9.45 -9.60 -2.65
CA LEU A 138 -9.90 -9.67 -1.26
C LEU A 138 -9.72 -8.33 -0.54
N GLN A 139 -8.57 -7.69 -0.69
CA GLN A 139 -8.27 -6.40 -0.09
C GLN A 139 -9.23 -5.31 -0.61
N ASP A 140 -9.61 -5.36 -1.90
CA ASP A 140 -10.59 -4.44 -2.49
C ASP A 140 -11.99 -4.57 -1.90
N ARG A 141 -12.34 -5.73 -1.34
CA ARG A 141 -13.68 -6.04 -0.84
C ARG A 141 -13.77 -6.09 0.68
N ASN A 142 -12.73 -6.60 1.35
CA ASN A 142 -12.70 -6.82 2.79
C ASN A 142 -11.26 -6.73 3.28
N GLU A 143 -10.85 -5.52 3.59
CA GLU A 143 -9.49 -5.21 3.99
C GLU A 143 -9.10 -5.86 5.32
N THR A 144 -10.02 -5.93 6.26
CA THR A 144 -9.79 -6.59 7.55
C THR A 144 -9.46 -8.07 7.35
N LEU A 145 -10.22 -8.77 6.51
CA LEU A 145 -9.97 -10.19 6.22
C LEU A 145 -8.66 -10.38 5.45
N PHE A 146 -8.32 -9.48 4.53
CA PHE A 146 -7.05 -9.50 3.82
C PHE A 146 -5.85 -9.42 4.79
N TYR A 147 -5.84 -8.42 5.67
CA TYR A 147 -4.74 -8.28 6.62
C TYR A 147 -4.70 -9.43 7.62
N ARG A 148 -5.85 -9.97 7.99
CA ARG A 148 -5.90 -11.15 8.83
C ARG A 148 -5.24 -12.36 8.16
N LEU A 149 -5.59 -12.62 6.89
CA LEU A 149 -4.94 -13.68 6.13
C LEU A 149 -3.41 -13.44 6.02
N LEU A 150 -3.02 -12.21 5.68
CA LEU A 150 -1.62 -11.85 5.51
C LEU A 150 -0.81 -12.06 6.80
N ILE A 151 -1.34 -11.66 7.96
CA ILE A 151 -0.68 -11.80 9.25
C ILE A 151 -0.57 -13.29 9.64
N ASP A 152 -1.64 -14.05 9.51
CA ASP A 152 -1.66 -15.46 9.91
C ASP A 152 -0.81 -16.35 9.00
N ASN A 153 -0.60 -15.96 7.74
CA ASN A 153 0.14 -16.72 6.74
C ASN A 153 1.30 -15.90 6.15
N PHE A 154 1.93 -15.06 6.95
CA PHE A 154 2.93 -14.08 6.52
C PHE A 154 4.07 -14.68 5.69
N PRO A 155 4.72 -15.82 6.07
CA PRO A 155 5.80 -16.39 5.29
C PRO A 155 5.38 -16.81 3.87
N GLU A 156 4.14 -17.28 3.70
CA GLU A 156 3.61 -17.72 2.39
C GLU A 156 3.16 -16.54 1.53
N MET A 157 2.61 -15.50 2.16
CA MET A 157 1.96 -14.39 1.45
C MET A 157 2.86 -13.18 1.22
N ALA A 158 3.85 -12.94 2.06
CA ALA A 158 4.74 -11.79 1.93
C ALA A 158 5.47 -11.75 0.57
N PRO A 159 5.98 -12.87 0.00
CA PRO A 159 6.59 -12.87 -1.32
C PRO A 159 5.61 -12.59 -2.47
N ILE A 160 4.32 -12.79 -2.23
CA ILE A 160 3.26 -12.50 -3.21
C ILE A 160 2.85 -11.03 -3.14
N VAL A 161 2.65 -10.50 -1.92
CA VAL A 161 2.25 -9.10 -1.71
C VAL A 161 3.39 -8.13 -2.02
N TYR A 162 4.64 -8.55 -1.78
CA TYR A 162 5.83 -7.73 -2.00
C TYR A 162 6.82 -8.42 -2.93
N THR A 163 8.13 -8.29 -2.67
CA THR A 163 9.17 -8.86 -3.52
C THR A 163 9.22 -10.40 -3.39
N PRO A 164 9.31 -11.13 -4.50
CA PRO A 164 9.59 -10.69 -5.87
C PRO A 164 8.34 -10.32 -6.70
N THR A 165 7.16 -10.79 -6.35
CA THR A 165 5.95 -10.72 -7.19
C THR A 165 5.54 -9.28 -7.51
N VAL A 166 5.60 -8.36 -6.53
CA VAL A 166 5.23 -6.96 -6.72
C VAL A 166 6.05 -6.25 -7.80
N GLY A 167 7.31 -6.64 -8.02
CA GLY A 167 8.12 -6.10 -9.10
C GLY A 167 7.50 -6.35 -10.47
N TYR A 168 7.02 -7.57 -10.69
CA TYR A 168 6.30 -7.91 -11.92
C TYR A 168 4.95 -7.18 -12.01
N VAL A 169 4.23 -7.08 -10.91
CA VAL A 169 2.99 -6.31 -10.82
C VAL A 169 3.22 -4.86 -11.24
N CYS A 170 4.29 -4.22 -10.76
CA CYS A 170 4.64 -2.85 -11.14
C CYS A 170 4.88 -2.70 -12.64
N ARG A 171 5.52 -3.69 -13.31
CA ARG A 171 5.73 -3.65 -14.76
C ARG A 171 4.42 -3.54 -15.55
N TYR A 172 3.37 -4.17 -15.06
CA TYR A 172 2.05 -4.22 -15.70
C TYR A 172 0.97 -3.50 -14.92
N TYR A 173 1.33 -2.66 -13.96
CA TYR A 173 0.39 -2.01 -13.04
C TYR A 173 -0.74 -1.29 -13.78
N HIS A 174 -0.43 -0.59 -14.86
CA HIS A 174 -1.40 0.08 -15.72
C HIS A 174 -2.45 -0.84 -16.38
N LYS A 175 -2.16 -2.16 -16.49
CA LYS A 175 -3.12 -3.17 -16.97
C LYS A 175 -3.87 -3.85 -15.83
N LEU A 176 -3.31 -3.81 -14.62
CA LEU A 176 -3.84 -4.47 -13.43
C LEU A 176 -4.64 -3.51 -12.54
N TYR A 177 -4.57 -2.22 -12.84
CA TYR A 177 -5.25 -1.18 -12.07
C TYR A 177 -6.76 -1.40 -12.07
N ARG A 178 -7.37 -1.37 -10.87
CA ARG A 178 -8.81 -1.57 -10.66
C ARG A 178 -9.45 -0.39 -9.95
N ARG A 179 -8.80 0.10 -8.89
CA ARG A 179 -9.28 1.19 -8.05
C ARG A 179 -8.10 1.95 -7.42
N PRO A 180 -8.30 3.20 -7.02
CA PRO A 180 -7.28 3.93 -6.28
C PRO A 180 -6.95 3.23 -4.96
N ARG A 181 -5.64 3.04 -4.70
CA ARG A 181 -5.10 2.55 -3.43
C ARG A 181 -4.04 3.48 -2.86
N GLY A 182 -3.88 4.63 -3.44
CA GLY A 182 -2.91 5.65 -3.11
C GLY A 182 -3.08 6.85 -4.02
N MET A 183 -2.19 7.80 -3.90
CA MET A 183 -2.27 9.05 -4.66
C MET A 183 -1.27 9.06 -5.81
N PHE A 184 -1.72 9.59 -6.93
CA PHE A 184 -0.91 9.96 -8.08
C PHE A 184 -0.75 11.48 -8.06
N LEU A 185 0.45 11.94 -7.75
CA LEU A 185 0.84 13.35 -7.86
C LEU A 185 1.76 13.49 -9.06
N SER A 186 1.62 14.50 -9.86
CA SER A 186 2.40 14.59 -11.09
C SER A 186 3.07 15.95 -11.25
N ALA A 187 4.07 15.98 -12.14
CA ALA A 187 4.72 17.22 -12.54
C ALA A 187 3.74 18.24 -13.17
N LEU A 188 2.61 17.76 -13.69
CA LEU A 188 1.55 18.60 -14.25
C LEU A 188 0.77 19.36 -13.16
N ASP A 189 0.84 18.90 -11.92
CA ASP A 189 0.11 19.42 -10.77
C ASP A 189 0.95 20.37 -9.91
N ARG A 190 2.10 20.81 -10.42
CA ARG A 190 2.99 21.73 -9.72
C ARG A 190 2.24 22.99 -9.24
N GLY A 191 2.49 23.41 -8.00
CA GLY A 191 1.79 24.49 -7.34
C GLY A 191 0.45 24.10 -6.70
N HIS A 192 -0.03 22.87 -6.92
CA HIS A 192 -1.31 22.38 -6.43
C HIS A 192 -1.21 21.17 -5.50
N LEU A 193 -0.01 20.60 -5.25
CA LEU A 193 0.17 19.37 -4.50
C LEU A 193 -0.42 19.46 -3.09
N ARG A 194 -0.32 20.63 -2.44
CA ARG A 194 -0.94 20.87 -1.14
C ARG A 194 -2.45 20.68 -1.17
N ALA A 195 -3.13 21.23 -2.16
CA ALA A 195 -4.58 21.09 -2.31
C ALA A 195 -4.96 19.63 -2.60
N MET A 196 -4.17 18.94 -3.46
CA MET A 196 -4.42 17.54 -3.80
C MET A 196 -4.30 16.61 -2.60
N LEU A 197 -3.33 16.82 -1.70
CA LEU A 197 -3.20 16.02 -0.49
C LEU A 197 -4.41 16.12 0.45
N HIS A 198 -5.22 17.18 0.35
CA HIS A 198 -6.46 17.30 1.11
C HIS A 198 -7.59 16.41 0.58
N ASN A 199 -7.48 15.88 -0.64
CA ASN A 199 -8.42 14.89 -1.16
C ASN A 199 -8.28 13.52 -0.47
N TRP A 200 -7.20 13.32 0.30
CA TRP A 200 -7.06 12.15 1.18
C TRP A 200 -7.57 12.54 2.57
N GLU A 201 -8.73 12.04 2.93
CA GLU A 201 -9.46 12.47 4.14
C GLU A 201 -8.89 11.88 5.42
N GLU A 202 -8.24 10.72 5.34
CA GLU A 202 -7.73 9.97 6.50
C GLU A 202 -6.51 10.63 7.16
N ASP A 203 -6.37 10.44 8.47
CA ASP A 203 -5.15 10.83 9.19
C ASP A 203 -4.04 9.80 8.90
N VAL A 204 -2.92 10.26 8.36
CA VAL A 204 -1.86 9.41 7.88
C VAL A 204 -0.71 9.36 8.87
N HIS A 205 -0.29 8.13 9.21
CA HIS A 205 0.83 7.85 10.09
C HIS A 205 2.09 7.39 9.35
N ALA A 206 1.93 6.78 8.18
CA ALA A 206 3.06 6.38 7.34
C ALA A 206 2.80 6.65 5.86
N ILE A 207 3.77 7.27 5.20
CA ILE A 207 3.75 7.54 3.77
C ILE A 207 4.93 6.81 3.14
N VAL A 208 4.67 6.10 2.04
CA VAL A 208 5.72 5.59 1.15
C VAL A 208 5.54 6.23 -0.21
N VAL A 209 6.53 7.01 -0.62
CA VAL A 209 6.52 7.70 -1.91
C VAL A 209 7.66 7.23 -2.79
N THR A 210 7.37 7.08 -4.08
CA THR A 210 8.36 6.80 -5.13
C THR A 210 8.10 7.67 -6.34
N ASP A 211 9.16 8.02 -7.07
CA ASP A 211 9.05 8.66 -8.39
C ASP A 211 9.09 7.65 -9.54
N GLY A 212 9.21 6.37 -9.22
CA GLY A 212 9.25 5.27 -10.18
C GLY A 212 10.53 5.18 -11.02
N SER A 213 11.56 5.97 -10.73
CA SER A 213 12.82 6.01 -11.49
C SER A 213 13.56 4.69 -11.46
N ARG A 214 13.53 4.01 -10.31
CA ARG A 214 14.22 2.72 -10.14
C ARG A 214 13.42 1.78 -9.25
N ILE A 215 12.63 0.93 -9.89
CA ILE A 215 11.84 -0.08 -9.19
C ILE A 215 12.65 -1.38 -9.14
N LEU A 216 13.35 -1.59 -8.03
CA LEU A 216 14.24 -2.74 -7.82
C LEU A 216 15.23 -2.89 -8.99
N GLY A 217 15.44 -4.11 -9.49
CA GLY A 217 16.23 -4.41 -10.70
C GLY A 217 15.50 -4.19 -12.02
N LEU A 218 14.29 -3.61 -12.01
CA LEU A 218 13.46 -3.42 -13.21
C LEU A 218 13.66 -2.06 -13.89
N GLY A 219 14.38 -1.14 -13.23
CA GLY A 219 14.65 0.20 -13.74
C GLY A 219 13.44 1.13 -13.67
N ASP A 220 13.37 2.07 -14.60
CA ASP A 220 12.33 3.10 -14.66
C ASP A 220 10.98 2.51 -15.08
N LEU A 221 10.01 2.58 -14.19
CA LEU A 221 8.62 2.18 -14.43
C LEU A 221 7.63 3.35 -14.30
N GLY A 222 8.11 4.58 -14.06
CA GLY A 222 7.27 5.77 -13.95
C GLY A 222 6.12 5.58 -12.95
N ALA A 223 4.93 6.05 -13.30
CA ALA A 223 3.74 5.97 -12.45
C ALA A 223 3.36 4.53 -12.03
N ASN A 224 3.76 3.52 -12.78
CA ASN A 224 3.56 2.12 -12.42
C ASN A 224 4.29 1.74 -11.11
N GLY A 225 5.27 2.53 -10.69
CA GLY A 225 6.00 2.38 -9.42
C GLY A 225 5.11 2.40 -8.19
N LEU A 226 3.88 2.93 -8.26
CA LEU A 226 2.95 2.96 -7.12
C LEU A 226 2.75 1.57 -6.50
N GLY A 227 2.80 0.52 -7.29
CA GLY A 227 2.65 -0.86 -6.80
C GLY A 227 3.67 -1.24 -5.71
N ILE A 228 4.90 -0.71 -5.79
CA ILE A 228 5.92 -0.96 -4.76
C ILE A 228 5.56 -0.27 -3.44
N SER A 229 5.04 0.96 -3.50
CA SER A 229 4.62 1.71 -2.32
C SER A 229 3.45 1.01 -1.61
N ILE A 230 2.49 0.48 -2.38
CA ILE A 230 1.36 -0.29 -1.86
C ILE A 230 1.86 -1.53 -1.12
N GLY A 231 2.62 -2.41 -1.80
CA GLY A 231 3.08 -3.66 -1.18
C GLY A 231 3.98 -3.43 0.04
N LYS A 232 4.77 -2.34 0.05
CA LYS A 232 5.59 -1.97 1.20
C LYS A 232 4.73 -1.59 2.41
N LEU A 233 3.69 -0.80 2.20
CA LEU A 233 2.77 -0.41 3.27
C LEU A 233 1.90 -1.57 3.75
N ASP A 234 1.52 -2.49 2.87
CA ASP A 234 0.85 -3.73 3.29
C ASP A 234 1.72 -4.53 4.29
N LEU A 235 3.05 -4.59 4.05
CA LEU A 235 3.96 -5.22 5.02
C LEU A 235 4.10 -4.39 6.30
N TYR A 236 4.05 -3.06 6.24
CA TYR A 236 4.09 -2.23 7.46
C TYR A 236 2.84 -2.42 8.32
N VAL A 237 1.68 -2.56 7.69
CA VAL A 237 0.45 -2.91 8.41
C VAL A 237 0.59 -4.30 9.05
N ALA A 238 1.00 -5.30 8.27
CA ALA A 238 1.05 -6.69 8.74
C ALA A 238 2.15 -6.95 9.78
N ALA A 239 3.34 -6.34 9.63
CA ALA A 239 4.50 -6.64 10.46
C ALA A 239 4.80 -5.57 11.52
N ALA A 240 4.43 -4.31 11.30
CA ALA A 240 4.70 -3.21 12.22
C ALA A 240 3.44 -2.67 12.93
N GLY A 241 2.25 -3.19 12.60
CA GLY A 241 1.00 -2.85 13.29
C GLY A 241 0.47 -1.45 12.98
N PHE A 242 0.81 -0.88 11.81
CA PHE A 242 0.15 0.33 11.36
C PHE A 242 -1.33 0.04 11.07
N SER A 243 -2.20 1.01 11.37
CA SER A 243 -3.58 0.93 10.92
C SER A 243 -3.63 0.99 9.38
N PRO A 244 -4.40 0.11 8.69
CA PRO A 244 -4.56 0.17 7.24
C PRO A 244 -5.03 1.54 6.73
N ARG A 245 -5.88 2.21 7.50
CA ARG A 245 -6.40 3.54 7.17
C ARG A 245 -5.38 4.66 7.35
N ALA A 246 -4.34 4.42 8.13
CA ALA A 246 -3.33 5.42 8.46
C ALA A 246 -2.05 5.30 7.61
N VAL A 247 -2.11 4.60 6.49
CA VAL A 247 -0.98 4.44 5.56
C VAL A 247 -1.35 4.99 4.18
N LEU A 248 -0.41 5.67 3.53
CA LEU A 248 -0.64 6.33 2.25
C LEU A 248 0.48 6.02 1.25
N PRO A 249 0.22 5.18 0.24
CA PRO A 249 1.11 5.02 -0.89
C PRO A 249 0.99 6.21 -1.84
N ILE A 250 2.15 6.73 -2.30
CA ILE A 250 2.19 7.85 -3.25
C ILE A 250 3.16 7.51 -4.38
N VAL A 251 2.81 7.90 -5.59
CA VAL A 251 3.75 8.07 -6.70
C VAL A 251 3.82 9.55 -7.06
N LEU A 252 5.05 10.07 -7.13
CA LEU A 252 5.33 11.40 -7.68
C LEU A 252 5.74 11.21 -9.14
N ASP A 253 4.77 11.33 -10.05
CA ASP A 253 4.97 11.08 -11.46
C ASP A 253 5.64 12.28 -12.14
N VAL A 254 6.93 12.17 -12.32
CA VAL A 254 7.79 13.18 -12.97
C VAL A 254 8.08 12.84 -14.43
N GLY A 255 7.33 11.92 -15.01
CA GLY A 255 7.58 11.35 -16.33
C GLY A 255 8.40 10.05 -16.25
N THR A 256 8.79 9.52 -17.40
CA THR A 256 9.57 8.27 -17.49
C THR A 256 10.50 8.29 -18.71
N ASN A 257 11.70 7.72 -18.55
CA ASN A 257 12.62 7.50 -19.66
C ASN A 257 12.40 6.13 -20.35
N ASN A 258 11.44 5.34 -19.84
CA ASN A 258 11.09 4.04 -20.41
C ASN A 258 10.24 4.21 -21.69
N GLU A 259 10.87 4.06 -22.84
CA GLU A 259 10.24 4.25 -24.15
C GLU A 259 9.10 3.27 -24.42
N LYS A 260 9.17 2.05 -23.85
CA LYS A 260 8.08 1.06 -23.99
C LYS A 260 6.81 1.54 -23.27
N LEU A 261 6.96 2.21 -22.12
CA LEU A 261 5.83 2.81 -21.42
C LEU A 261 5.30 4.04 -22.14
N LEU A 262 6.19 4.92 -22.63
CA LEU A 262 5.79 6.10 -23.41
C LEU A 262 5.01 5.73 -24.67
N ALA A 263 5.39 4.63 -25.34
CA ALA A 263 4.71 4.12 -26.51
C ALA A 263 3.40 3.36 -26.19
N SER A 264 3.21 2.92 -24.95
CA SER A 264 2.04 2.12 -24.56
C SER A 264 0.79 2.99 -24.46
N LYS A 265 -0.27 2.62 -25.20
CA LYS A 265 -1.56 3.33 -25.14
C LYS A 265 -2.25 3.21 -23.78
N SER A 266 -1.96 2.15 -23.02
CA SER A 266 -2.55 1.88 -21.73
C SER A 266 -1.76 2.47 -20.54
N TYR A 267 -0.57 3.05 -20.77
CA TYR A 267 0.18 3.70 -19.69
C TYR A 267 -0.60 4.86 -19.10
N MET A 268 -0.69 4.91 -17.78
CA MET A 268 -1.53 5.86 -17.05
C MET A 268 -0.76 7.06 -16.48
N GLY A 269 0.57 7.06 -16.58
CA GLY A 269 1.40 8.17 -16.12
C GLY A 269 1.55 9.27 -17.16
N VAL A 270 2.28 10.31 -16.74
CA VAL A 270 2.62 11.45 -17.61
C VAL A 270 3.50 10.98 -18.76
N ARG A 271 3.08 11.25 -19.99
CA ARG A 271 3.75 10.81 -21.22
C ARG A 271 4.81 11.80 -21.68
N GLN A 272 5.82 11.99 -20.85
CA GLN A 272 6.99 12.81 -21.17
C GLN A 272 8.25 12.17 -20.61
N LYS A 273 9.40 12.59 -21.09
CA LYS A 273 10.69 12.27 -20.45
C LYS A 273 10.71 12.83 -19.03
N ARG A 274 11.46 12.19 -18.15
CA ARG A 274 11.60 12.63 -16.76
C ARG A 274 12.10 14.05 -16.69
N ILE A 275 11.49 14.86 -15.84
CA ILE A 275 12.06 16.14 -15.44
C ILE A 275 13.27 15.89 -14.54
N VAL A 276 14.27 16.73 -14.66
CA VAL A 276 15.55 16.64 -13.93
C VAL A 276 15.98 18.02 -13.40
N GLY A 277 17.02 18.05 -12.59
CA GLY A 277 17.60 19.30 -12.08
C GLY A 277 16.63 20.07 -11.18
N ASP A 278 16.75 21.41 -11.24
CA ASP A 278 15.97 22.31 -10.36
C ASP A 278 14.46 22.13 -10.46
N GLU A 279 13.98 21.73 -11.63
CA GLU A 279 12.57 21.48 -11.84
C GLU A 279 12.08 20.28 -11.05
N TYR A 280 12.86 19.21 -11.02
CA TYR A 280 12.61 18.01 -10.22
C TYR A 280 12.67 18.32 -8.72
N TYR A 281 13.74 19.00 -8.29
CA TYR A 281 13.94 19.34 -6.88
C TYR A 281 12.84 20.25 -6.34
N SER A 282 12.43 21.24 -7.13
CA SER A 282 11.32 22.13 -6.75
C SER A 282 10.00 21.37 -6.53
N LEU A 283 9.71 20.37 -7.36
CA LEU A 283 8.51 19.54 -7.20
C LEU A 283 8.60 18.65 -5.95
N VAL A 284 9.78 18.07 -5.68
CA VAL A 284 10.02 17.26 -4.48
C VAL A 284 9.88 18.11 -3.22
N ASP A 285 10.45 19.33 -3.21
CA ASP A 285 10.32 20.26 -2.09
C ASP A 285 8.86 20.67 -1.84
N GLU A 286 8.11 20.95 -2.90
CA GLU A 286 6.68 21.24 -2.78
C GLU A 286 5.94 20.06 -2.12
N PHE A 287 6.21 18.83 -2.59
CA PHE A 287 5.61 17.62 -2.02
C PHE A 287 5.96 17.45 -0.54
N VAL A 288 7.24 17.56 -0.18
CA VAL A 288 7.70 17.37 1.20
C VAL A 288 7.09 18.40 2.13
N ASN A 289 7.05 19.67 1.71
CA ASN A 289 6.45 20.76 2.47
C ASN A 289 4.93 20.56 2.65
N ALA A 290 4.24 20.17 1.58
CA ALA A 290 2.80 19.92 1.61
C ALA A 290 2.46 18.74 2.52
N ALA A 291 3.16 17.62 2.40
CA ALA A 291 2.96 16.43 3.22
C ALA A 291 3.33 16.67 4.70
N SER A 292 4.39 17.45 4.97
CA SER A 292 4.80 17.82 6.32
C SER A 292 3.78 18.72 7.00
N THR A 293 3.16 19.61 6.24
CA THR A 293 2.11 20.50 6.74
C THR A 293 0.83 19.71 7.01
N ARG A 294 0.44 18.81 6.12
CA ARG A 294 -0.81 18.03 6.22
C ARG A 294 -0.75 16.98 7.33
N TRP A 295 0.37 16.24 7.41
CA TRP A 295 0.59 15.16 8.38
C TRP A 295 1.94 15.29 9.08
N PRO A 296 2.07 16.22 10.04
CA PRO A 296 3.36 16.53 10.67
C PRO A 296 3.94 15.37 11.48
N LYS A 297 3.10 14.42 11.90
CA LYS A 297 3.50 13.26 12.69
C LYS A 297 3.78 12.02 11.84
N ALA A 298 3.46 12.03 10.54
CA ALA A 298 3.64 10.87 9.68
C ALA A 298 5.11 10.53 9.48
N VAL A 299 5.42 9.23 9.52
CA VAL A 299 6.71 8.69 9.06
C VAL A 299 6.68 8.69 7.54
N ARG A 300 7.70 9.29 6.91
CA ARG A 300 7.79 9.35 5.44
C ARG A 300 8.98 8.53 4.97
N GLN A 301 8.70 7.53 4.15
CA GLN A 301 9.74 6.80 3.43
C GLN A 301 9.74 7.24 1.97
N ILE A 302 10.84 7.85 1.57
CA ILE A 302 11.05 8.41 0.24
C ILE A 302 12.01 7.49 -0.52
N SER A 303 11.62 7.02 -1.69
CA SER A 303 12.42 6.18 -2.59
C SER A 303 12.56 6.90 -3.92
N PHE A 304 13.59 7.74 -4.03
CA PHE A 304 13.96 8.44 -5.26
C PHE A 304 15.34 8.01 -5.70
N THR A 305 15.59 7.98 -7.00
CA THR A 305 16.93 7.82 -7.57
C THR A 305 17.42 9.16 -8.05
N VAL A 306 18.62 9.53 -7.67
CA VAL A 306 19.31 10.75 -8.10
C VAL A 306 20.51 10.32 -8.93
N ASP A 307 20.76 10.98 -10.05
CA ASP A 307 21.94 10.76 -10.86
C ASP A 307 23.22 11.07 -10.07
N GLN A 308 24.27 10.28 -10.29
CA GLN A 308 25.55 10.46 -9.58
C GLN A 308 26.17 11.84 -9.83
N ASP A 309 25.97 12.40 -11.02
CA ASP A 309 26.48 13.72 -11.39
C ASP A 309 25.77 14.87 -10.65
N ASP A 310 24.52 14.64 -10.18
CA ASP A 310 23.73 15.56 -9.38
C ASP A 310 23.86 15.32 -7.85
N CYS A 311 24.59 14.30 -7.44
CA CYS A 311 24.79 13.92 -6.03
C CYS A 311 25.70 14.85 -5.23
N GLY A 312 26.04 16.05 -5.71
CA GLY A 312 26.73 17.05 -4.91
C GLY A 312 25.91 17.32 -3.64
N ALA A 313 26.51 16.96 -2.48
CA ALA A 313 25.87 17.22 -1.16
C ALA A 313 25.52 18.70 -0.96
N GLU A 314 26.00 19.57 -1.85
CA GLU A 314 25.77 21.00 -1.88
C GLU A 314 24.40 21.38 -2.46
N ASN A 315 23.76 20.49 -3.24
CA ASN A 315 22.47 20.75 -3.89
C ASN A 315 21.25 20.27 -3.07
N TRP A 316 21.48 19.72 -1.88
CA TRP A 316 20.42 19.18 -0.99
C TRP A 316 20.13 19.99 0.29
N PRO A 317 20.49 21.29 0.43
CA PRO A 317 20.27 22.04 1.68
C PRO A 317 18.79 22.15 2.03
N SER A 318 17.90 22.26 1.03
CA SER A 318 16.47 22.41 1.24
C SER A 318 15.81 21.10 1.72
N LEU A 319 16.19 19.96 1.15
CA LEU A 319 15.68 18.66 1.57
C LEU A 319 16.09 18.29 3.00
N THR A 320 17.35 18.56 3.38
CA THR A 320 17.85 18.28 4.73
C THR A 320 17.25 19.20 5.79
N HIS A 321 16.94 20.45 5.47
CA HIS A 321 16.29 21.39 6.37
C HIS A 321 14.77 21.17 6.50
N SER A 322 14.12 20.73 5.43
CA SER A 322 12.66 20.45 5.43
C SER A 322 12.32 19.09 6.02
N LEU A 323 13.30 18.19 6.15
CA LEU A 323 13.10 16.86 6.70
C LEU A 323 13.18 16.91 8.21
N THR A 324 12.02 16.87 8.84
CA THR A 324 11.91 16.64 10.28
C THR A 324 12.58 15.30 10.66
N PRO A 325 13.00 15.09 11.94
CA PRO A 325 13.69 13.88 12.41
C PRO A 325 12.95 12.54 12.15
N ARG A 326 11.80 12.57 11.54
CA ARG A 326 10.93 11.41 11.25
C ARG A 326 10.91 10.99 9.76
N ALA A 327 11.72 11.60 8.91
CA ALA A 327 11.83 11.18 7.51
C ALA A 327 12.93 10.14 7.36
N LEU A 328 12.56 8.95 6.90
CA LEU A 328 13.50 7.91 6.48
C LEU A 328 13.71 8.07 4.96
N ILE A 329 14.79 8.72 4.57
CA ILE A 329 15.12 8.86 3.16
C ILE A 329 15.94 7.64 2.74
N HIS A 330 15.41 6.86 1.82
CA HIS A 330 16.14 5.88 1.06
C HIS A 330 16.49 6.50 -0.29
N VAL A 331 17.60 7.23 -0.34
CA VAL A 331 18.18 7.66 -1.63
C VAL A 331 18.92 6.47 -2.20
N ILE A 332 18.46 5.93 -3.29
CA ILE A 332 19.19 4.94 -4.06
C ILE A 332 20.01 5.75 -5.08
N VAL A 333 21.29 5.92 -4.79
CA VAL A 333 22.24 6.44 -5.78
C VAL A 333 22.44 5.35 -6.82
N GLY A 334 22.04 5.58 -8.06
CA GLY A 334 22.19 4.65 -9.17
C GLY A 334 23.27 5.12 -10.10
N ASP A 335 24.15 4.22 -10.53
CA ASP A 335 24.96 4.46 -11.70
C ASP A 335 24.06 4.67 -12.92
N PRO A 336 24.36 5.64 -13.81
CA PRO A 336 23.68 5.76 -15.08
C PRO A 336 23.95 4.49 -15.90
N ILE A 337 22.86 3.82 -16.35
CA ILE A 337 22.93 2.75 -17.36
C ILE A 337 22.67 3.35 -18.73
#